data_1e8e245181ab5951b6a5221d6b9d7f28
#
_entry.id   1e8e245181ab5951b6a5221d6b9d7f28
#
_cell.length_a   1.000
_cell.length_b   1.000
_cell.length_c   1.000
_cell.angle_alpha   90.00
_cell.angle_beta   90.00
_cell.angle_gamma   90.00
#
_symmetry.space_group_name_H-M   'P 1'
#
loop_
_entity.id
_entity.type
_entity.pdbx_description
1 polymer ?
#
loop_
_entity_poly.entity_id
_entity_poly.type
_entity_poly.pdbx_seq_one_letter_code
_entity_poly.pdbx_strand_id
1 'polypeptide(L)'
;VITPTEIKKLENWIAEGASNDMPVIDSLGIDPDPLVSDNDRNFWAFKVPVKSALPESIKGGWSQNSIDSFVLHGIEQAGLKHSPRANKEGLIRRVYFDLLGVPPTLEQLQRFLNDASPTAYEQLVERVLASPYYGERWGGLWLDLAGYSDSEGISESDPVRPSNYLYRDYVIRSFNADKPYSDFLQEQLAGDDLADYTDPNHVTQQTEDNLIATGFLRQPPDGSFANITGFVPDRNRYIGAAIEVYSSAVLGLTLKCAKCHSHKFDPIPQRDYYRLLAVFKGALDENAWMSPLKAQGVSALKPMRLLSVTETARRKAIEANNDRVEAELVEIRKELSIVEVAAISRLQDAAMNALPEQIRMDVRSALNEAEQKRSKVQRYLVEKFEKEIRFNIEKAQEADVEFKAKREQIIARIAAKTNEKQEVTPIRALWDRGDPSPTYILTRGDYLNPSRMVSPGVPSVLMGVQQEFTVRKPFENSPSTGRRLALAEWTIDKSNPLTARVMVNRIWKHHFQHGMVMTLDNFGLAGAKPSHPEL
;
A
#
# COMPACT_ATOMS: atom_id res chain seq x y z
N VAL A 1 35.53 22.79 -11.35
CA VAL A 1 36.00 23.23 -12.68
C VAL A 1 36.89 22.13 -13.23
N ILE A 2 36.54 21.56 -14.38
CA ILE A 2 37.30 20.49 -15.02
C ILE A 2 38.61 21.06 -15.54
N THR A 3 39.71 20.41 -15.25
CA THR A 3 41.04 20.84 -15.69
C THR A 3 41.28 20.55 -17.16
N PRO A 4 42.21 21.26 -17.85
CA PRO A 4 42.54 20.97 -19.25
C PRO A 4 42.99 19.52 -19.49
N THR A 5 43.61 18.89 -18.51
CA THR A 5 44.04 17.48 -18.56
C THR A 5 42.85 16.53 -18.52
N GLU A 6 41.83 16.85 -17.73
CA GLU A 6 40.58 16.06 -17.66
C GLU A 6 39.73 16.24 -18.92
N ILE A 7 39.71 17.45 -19.50
CA ILE A 7 39.09 17.71 -20.80
C ILE A 7 39.72 16.82 -21.87
N LYS A 8 41.07 16.78 -21.91
CA LYS A 8 41.79 15.96 -22.88
C LYS A 8 41.53 14.46 -22.74
N LYS A 9 41.35 13.97 -21.50
CA LYS A 9 40.96 12.58 -21.24
C LYS A 9 39.54 12.28 -21.76
N LEU A 10 38.58 13.20 -21.56
CA LEU A 10 37.23 13.08 -22.08
C LEU A 10 37.18 13.11 -23.61
N GLU A 11 37.97 14.02 -24.25
CA GLU A 11 38.07 14.08 -25.69
C GLU A 11 38.61 12.77 -26.28
N ASN A 12 39.66 12.21 -25.70
CA ASN A 12 40.22 10.93 -26.13
C ASN A 12 39.23 9.79 -25.95
N TRP A 13 38.57 9.69 -24.79
CA TRP A 13 37.54 8.68 -24.54
C TRP A 13 36.35 8.78 -25.52
N ILE A 14 35.91 10.00 -25.85
CA ILE A 14 34.87 10.21 -26.88
C ILE A 14 35.37 9.81 -28.26
N ALA A 15 36.60 10.15 -28.62
CA ALA A 15 37.23 9.78 -29.90
C ALA A 15 37.41 8.27 -30.08
N GLU A 16 37.61 7.54 -28.98
CA GLU A 16 37.70 6.08 -28.91
C GLU A 16 36.32 5.39 -28.92
N GLY A 17 35.22 6.15 -29.16
CA GLY A 17 33.86 5.62 -29.27
C GLY A 17 33.09 5.59 -27.97
N ALA A 18 33.61 6.23 -26.91
CA ALA A 18 33.00 6.34 -25.59
C ALA A 18 32.56 4.96 -25.02
N SER A 19 33.29 3.90 -25.39
CA SER A 19 32.97 2.54 -25.00
C SER A 19 33.07 2.39 -23.48
N ASN A 20 32.05 1.78 -22.90
CA ASN A 20 32.00 1.41 -21.49
C ASN A 20 32.20 -0.11 -21.41
N ASP A 21 33.43 -0.55 -21.59
CA ASP A 21 33.81 -1.98 -21.68
C ASP A 21 33.82 -2.70 -20.31
N MET A 22 33.18 -2.16 -19.31
CA MET A 22 33.14 -2.81 -18.02
C MET A 22 31.74 -3.38 -17.75
N PRO A 23 31.54 -4.68 -17.89
CA PRO A 23 30.46 -5.36 -17.20
C PRO A 23 30.80 -5.40 -15.71
N VAL A 24 30.65 -4.27 -15.02
CA VAL A 24 30.77 -4.28 -13.56
C VAL A 24 29.45 -4.83 -13.02
N ILE A 25 29.43 -6.13 -12.82
CA ILE A 25 28.51 -6.75 -11.86
C ILE A 25 28.93 -6.12 -10.53
N ASP A 26 28.06 -5.26 -9.97
CA ASP A 26 28.21 -4.78 -8.59
C ASP A 26 27.87 -5.97 -7.69
N SER A 27 28.86 -6.81 -7.48
CA SER A 27 28.74 -8.02 -6.67
C SER A 27 28.45 -7.60 -5.24
N LEU A 28 27.19 -7.66 -4.84
CA LEU A 28 26.70 -7.62 -3.45
C LEU A 28 26.98 -6.36 -2.62
N GLY A 29 27.50 -5.26 -3.19
CA GLY A 29 27.73 -4.03 -2.45
C GLY A 29 28.79 -4.11 -1.36
N ILE A 30 29.70 -5.07 -1.45
CA ILE A 30 30.84 -5.23 -0.56
C ILE A 30 31.93 -4.21 -0.92
N ASP A 31 31.99 -3.78 -2.18
CA ASP A 31 32.96 -2.78 -2.61
C ASP A 31 32.51 -1.38 -2.19
N PRO A 32 33.34 -0.61 -1.46
CA PRO A 32 33.03 0.77 -1.12
C PRO A 32 32.73 1.59 -2.38
N ASP A 33 31.63 2.36 -2.37
CA ASP A 33 31.39 3.29 -3.47
C ASP A 33 32.42 4.42 -3.40
N PRO A 34 33.18 4.70 -4.48
CA PRO A 34 34.20 5.74 -4.49
C PRO A 34 33.63 7.16 -4.26
N LEU A 35 32.30 7.32 -4.39
CA LEU A 35 31.60 8.58 -4.09
C LEU A 35 31.23 8.72 -2.61
N VAL A 36 31.46 7.72 -1.77
CA VAL A 36 31.18 7.75 -0.33
C VAL A 36 32.46 7.58 0.45
N SER A 37 32.96 8.69 1.01
CA SER A 37 34.17 8.73 1.81
C SER A 37 33.92 8.41 3.30
N ASP A 38 34.95 8.09 4.04
CA ASP A 38 34.89 7.96 5.50
C ASP A 38 34.47 9.26 6.19
N ASN A 39 34.83 10.41 5.60
CA ASN A 39 34.38 11.71 6.10
C ASN A 39 32.85 11.86 5.99
N ASP A 40 32.25 11.37 4.92
CA ASP A 40 30.80 11.39 4.76
C ASP A 40 30.09 10.52 5.83
N ARG A 41 30.64 9.33 6.13
CA ARG A 41 30.15 8.46 7.21
C ARG A 41 30.32 9.08 8.59
N ASN A 42 31.24 10.04 8.76
CA ASN A 42 31.47 10.76 10.01
C ASN A 42 30.44 11.88 10.26
N PHE A 43 29.52 12.15 9.34
CA PHE A 43 28.44 13.10 9.58
C PHE A 43 27.56 12.64 10.75
N TRP A 44 27.10 13.58 11.58
CA TRP A 44 26.40 13.27 12.84
C TRP A 44 25.20 12.33 12.66
N ALA A 45 24.41 12.51 11.59
CA ALA A 45 23.21 11.73 11.35
C ALA A 45 23.50 10.29 10.88
N PHE A 46 24.68 10.04 10.31
CA PHE A 46 25.08 8.72 9.80
C PHE A 46 25.87 7.89 10.81
N LYS A 47 26.11 8.44 12.00
CA LYS A 47 26.74 7.72 13.12
C LYS A 47 25.70 7.08 14.03
N VAL A 48 26.02 5.89 14.51
CA VAL A 48 25.21 5.23 15.56
C VAL A 48 25.12 6.16 16.78
N PRO A 49 23.91 6.35 17.35
CA PRO A 49 23.74 7.16 18.56
C PRO A 49 24.56 6.59 19.73
N VAL A 50 25.26 7.46 20.41
CA VAL A 50 26.03 7.12 21.62
C VAL A 50 25.39 7.84 22.80
N LYS A 51 25.14 7.11 23.89
CA LYS A 51 24.57 7.70 25.10
C LYS A 51 25.54 8.74 25.69
N SER A 52 25.13 10.00 25.67
CA SER A 52 25.89 11.10 26.26
C SER A 52 25.86 11.05 27.79
N ALA A 53 26.90 11.59 28.42
CA ALA A 53 26.89 11.86 29.84
C ALA A 53 25.83 12.94 30.16
N LEU A 54 25.16 12.80 31.30
CA LEU A 54 24.23 13.84 31.74
C LEU A 54 24.99 15.12 32.04
N PRO A 55 24.48 16.29 31.58
CA PRO A 55 25.06 17.57 31.98
C PRO A 55 25.01 17.74 33.50
N GLU A 56 26.03 18.34 34.08
CA GLU A 56 25.96 18.76 35.48
C GLU A 56 24.93 19.88 35.59
N SER A 57 23.78 19.58 36.17
CA SER A 57 22.75 20.59 36.40
C SER A 57 23.07 21.42 37.61
N ILE A 58 22.88 22.73 37.52
CA ILE A 58 22.94 23.63 38.67
C ILE A 58 21.81 23.24 39.64
N LYS A 59 22.13 23.13 40.92
CA LYS A 59 21.29 22.63 42.02
C LYS A 59 19.91 23.31 42.03
N GLY A 60 18.81 22.55 41.80
CA GLY A 60 17.49 23.15 41.85
C GLY A 60 16.30 22.18 41.90
N GLY A 61 16.49 20.88 41.67
CA GLY A 61 15.42 19.87 41.77
C GLY A 61 14.30 20.01 40.71
N TRP A 62 14.49 20.82 39.65
CA TRP A 62 13.53 20.98 38.56
C TRP A 62 13.56 19.77 37.61
N SER A 63 14.76 19.28 37.28
CA SER A 63 14.93 18.10 36.43
C SER A 63 14.41 16.84 37.13
N GLN A 64 13.52 16.11 36.48
CA GLN A 64 12.91 14.87 36.99
C GLN A 64 13.40 13.64 36.23
N ASN A 65 13.95 13.82 35.05
CA ASN A 65 14.46 12.76 34.17
C ASN A 65 15.66 13.26 33.35
N SER A 66 16.27 12.36 32.59
CA SER A 66 17.46 12.67 31.77
C SER A 66 17.18 13.74 30.71
N ILE A 67 15.99 13.76 30.11
CA ILE A 67 15.60 14.74 29.08
C ILE A 67 15.58 16.15 29.70
N ASP A 68 14.97 16.28 30.88
CA ASP A 68 14.93 17.56 31.61
C ASP A 68 16.32 18.11 31.88
N SER A 69 17.31 17.25 32.17
CA SER A 69 18.69 17.68 32.43
C SER A 69 19.32 18.35 31.21
N PHE A 70 19.13 17.78 30.01
CA PHE A 70 19.63 18.40 28.77
C PHE A 70 18.89 19.68 28.42
N VAL A 71 17.54 19.69 28.58
CA VAL A 71 16.73 20.88 28.32
C VAL A 71 17.08 22.01 29.29
N LEU A 72 17.21 21.71 30.58
CA LEU A 72 17.61 22.70 31.60
C LEU A 72 19.00 23.26 31.32
N HIS A 73 19.95 22.39 30.95
CA HIS A 73 21.30 22.84 30.58
C HIS A 73 21.26 23.85 29.41
N GLY A 74 20.45 23.56 28.35
CA GLY A 74 20.30 24.48 27.23
C GLY A 74 19.64 25.81 27.63
N ILE A 75 18.65 25.79 28.54
CA ILE A 75 18.02 27.01 29.09
C ILE A 75 19.06 27.84 29.85
N GLU A 76 19.88 27.21 30.71
CA GLU A 76 20.91 27.88 31.50
C GLU A 76 22.03 28.46 30.63
N GLN A 77 22.47 27.73 29.60
CA GLN A 77 23.46 28.20 28.63
C GLN A 77 22.95 29.45 27.87
N ALA A 78 21.66 29.54 27.62
CA ALA A 78 21.02 30.72 27.04
C ALA A 78 20.83 31.88 28.04
N GLY A 79 21.25 31.74 29.31
CA GLY A 79 21.04 32.72 30.36
C GLY A 79 19.59 32.90 30.80
N LEU A 80 18.75 31.91 30.47
CA LEU A 80 17.32 31.94 30.78
C LEU A 80 16.99 31.15 32.05
N LYS A 81 15.79 31.33 32.58
CA LYS A 81 15.25 30.56 33.68
C LYS A 81 14.06 29.73 33.18
N HIS A 82 13.94 28.51 33.68
CA HIS A 82 12.78 27.68 33.39
C HIS A 82 11.47 28.32 33.92
N SER A 83 10.37 28.06 33.22
CA SER A 83 9.04 28.50 33.66
C SER A 83 8.58 27.67 34.87
N PRO A 84 7.68 28.21 35.71
CA PRO A 84 7.04 27.43 36.78
C PRO A 84 6.19 26.29 36.17
N ARG A 85 5.92 25.25 36.97
CA ARG A 85 5.03 24.16 36.58
C ARG A 85 3.64 24.70 36.24
N ALA A 86 3.06 24.18 35.17
CA ALA A 86 1.69 24.54 34.78
C ALA A 86 0.67 24.11 35.88
N ASN A 87 -0.44 24.86 35.99
CA ASN A 87 -1.54 24.46 36.85
C ASN A 87 -2.27 23.23 36.33
N LYS A 88 -3.13 22.63 37.16
CA LYS A 88 -3.84 21.39 36.81
C LYS A 88 -4.68 21.52 35.52
N GLU A 89 -5.36 22.65 35.34
CA GLU A 89 -6.16 22.93 34.14
C GLU A 89 -5.29 22.93 32.87
N GLY A 90 -4.11 23.56 32.94
CA GLY A 90 -3.16 23.60 31.85
C GLY A 90 -2.57 22.21 31.57
N LEU A 91 -2.27 21.43 32.62
CA LEU A 91 -1.72 20.08 32.46
C LEU A 91 -2.70 19.13 31.79
N ILE A 92 -3.94 19.01 32.31
CA ILE A 92 -4.93 18.10 31.70
C ILE A 92 -5.25 18.51 30.24
N ARG A 93 -5.37 19.81 29.98
CA ARG A 93 -5.59 20.29 28.61
C ARG A 93 -4.46 19.84 27.67
N ARG A 94 -3.20 20.01 28.06
CA ARG A 94 -2.04 19.58 27.25
C ARG A 94 -2.05 18.09 27.02
N VAL A 95 -2.20 17.26 28.07
CA VAL A 95 -2.23 15.80 27.94
C VAL A 95 -3.29 15.33 26.96
N TYR A 96 -4.50 15.88 27.04
CA TYR A 96 -5.59 15.50 26.14
C TYR A 96 -5.33 15.93 24.69
N PHE A 97 -4.86 17.15 24.45
CA PHE A 97 -4.54 17.58 23.09
C PHE A 97 -3.35 16.85 22.49
N ASP A 98 -2.32 16.59 23.27
CA ASP A 98 -1.13 15.90 22.79
C ASP A 98 -1.42 14.43 22.47
N LEU A 99 -2.14 13.73 23.35
CA LEU A 99 -2.35 12.29 23.21
C LEU A 99 -3.62 11.91 22.44
N LEU A 100 -4.70 12.72 22.54
CA LEU A 100 -5.98 12.40 21.89
C LEU A 100 -6.39 13.41 20.80
N GLY A 101 -5.76 14.58 20.75
CA GLY A 101 -6.11 15.65 19.79
C GLY A 101 -7.41 16.41 20.10
N VAL A 102 -8.05 16.13 21.22
CA VAL A 102 -9.34 16.71 21.66
C VAL A 102 -9.26 17.22 23.11
N PRO A 103 -10.10 18.18 23.52
CA PRO A 103 -10.14 18.63 24.92
C PRO A 103 -10.74 17.58 25.85
N PRO A 104 -10.43 17.62 27.17
CA PRO A 104 -11.14 16.81 28.16
C PRO A 104 -12.60 17.26 28.29
N THR A 105 -13.48 16.33 28.66
CA THR A 105 -14.85 16.67 29.06
C THR A 105 -14.84 17.38 30.40
N LEU A 106 -15.95 18.06 30.72
CA LEU A 106 -16.10 18.77 32.01
C LEU A 106 -15.96 17.79 33.20
N GLU A 107 -16.50 16.60 33.09
CA GLU A 107 -16.38 15.55 34.12
C GLU A 107 -14.93 15.10 34.31
N GLN A 108 -14.19 14.87 33.21
CA GLN A 108 -12.78 14.49 33.24
C GLN A 108 -11.92 15.61 33.88
N LEU A 109 -12.20 16.86 33.53
CA LEU A 109 -11.54 18.02 34.11
C LEU A 109 -11.80 18.08 35.63
N GLN A 110 -13.04 18.02 36.06
CA GLN A 110 -13.41 18.08 37.47
C GLN A 110 -12.81 16.92 38.28
N ARG A 111 -12.81 15.70 37.75
CA ARG A 111 -12.17 14.55 38.37
C ARG A 111 -10.69 14.80 38.63
N PHE A 112 -9.94 15.33 37.66
CA PHE A 112 -8.51 15.60 37.83
C PHE A 112 -8.26 16.80 38.78
N LEU A 113 -9.06 17.85 38.73
CA LEU A 113 -8.92 18.98 39.63
C LEU A 113 -9.12 18.60 41.09
N ASN A 114 -10.08 17.73 41.37
CA ASN A 114 -10.42 17.26 42.72
C ASN A 114 -9.49 16.14 43.23
N ASP A 115 -8.67 15.55 42.38
CA ASP A 115 -7.74 14.51 42.76
C ASP A 115 -6.52 15.09 43.49
N ALA A 116 -6.43 14.88 44.79
CA ALA A 116 -5.32 15.34 45.65
C ALA A 116 -4.15 14.32 45.72
N SER A 117 -4.24 13.19 45.00
CA SER A 117 -3.18 12.16 45.01
C SER A 117 -1.85 12.75 44.49
N PRO A 118 -0.71 12.37 45.11
CA PRO A 118 0.61 12.76 44.60
C PRO A 118 0.89 12.20 43.18
N THR A 119 0.19 11.11 42.78
CA THR A 119 0.30 10.45 41.48
C THR A 119 -0.85 10.81 40.52
N ALA A 120 -1.63 11.85 40.81
CA ALA A 120 -2.79 12.25 40.01
C ALA A 120 -2.43 12.51 38.54
N TYR A 121 -1.25 13.08 38.28
CA TYR A 121 -0.80 13.40 36.92
C TYR A 121 -0.40 12.12 36.17
N GLU A 122 0.36 11.24 36.79
CA GLU A 122 0.76 9.94 36.22
C GLU A 122 -0.48 9.09 35.90
N GLN A 123 -1.44 9.02 36.84
CA GLN A 123 -2.71 8.32 36.62
C GLN A 123 -3.56 8.94 35.50
N LEU A 124 -3.48 10.26 35.33
CA LEU A 124 -4.11 10.94 34.20
C LEU A 124 -3.49 10.48 32.88
N VAL A 125 -2.15 10.50 32.77
CA VAL A 125 -1.43 10.09 31.57
C VAL A 125 -1.73 8.64 31.22
N GLU A 126 -1.62 7.71 32.17
CA GLU A 126 -1.93 6.29 31.96
C GLU A 126 -3.36 6.08 31.46
N ARG A 127 -4.33 6.76 32.05
CA ARG A 127 -5.73 6.67 31.64
C ARG A 127 -5.97 7.20 30.23
N VAL A 128 -5.27 8.25 29.83
CA VAL A 128 -5.39 8.84 28.49
C VAL A 128 -4.69 7.97 27.46
N LEU A 129 -3.53 7.39 27.79
CA LEU A 129 -2.83 6.41 26.93
C LEU A 129 -3.66 5.15 26.69
N ALA A 130 -4.41 4.68 27.70
CA ALA A 130 -5.31 3.53 27.58
C ALA A 130 -6.61 3.84 26.80
N SER A 131 -6.81 5.06 26.35
CA SER A 131 -7.98 5.44 25.55
C SER A 131 -7.87 4.92 24.11
N PRO A 132 -8.93 4.35 23.52
CA PRO A 132 -8.92 3.94 22.11
C PRO A 132 -8.68 5.12 21.14
N TYR A 133 -8.99 6.33 21.54
CA TYR A 133 -8.72 7.56 20.76
C TYR A 133 -7.21 7.88 20.63
N TYR A 134 -6.36 7.28 21.49
CA TYR A 134 -4.91 7.41 21.36
C TYR A 134 -4.43 6.83 20.01
N GLY A 135 -4.86 5.63 19.69
CA GLY A 135 -4.52 5.02 18.40
C GLY A 135 -5.11 5.76 17.21
N GLU A 136 -6.32 6.33 17.33
CA GLU A 136 -6.89 7.17 16.27
C GLU A 136 -6.03 8.41 16.03
N ARG A 137 -5.59 9.09 17.09
CA ARG A 137 -4.75 10.29 17.00
C ARG A 137 -3.35 10.00 16.46
N TRP A 138 -2.63 9.08 17.10
CA TRP A 138 -1.24 8.79 16.75
C TRP A 138 -1.11 7.92 15.50
N GLY A 139 -2.05 7.01 15.30
CA GLY A 139 -2.17 6.26 14.05
C GLY A 139 -2.48 7.18 12.87
N GLY A 140 -3.32 8.23 13.05
CA GLY A 140 -3.56 9.25 12.03
C GLY A 140 -2.28 9.95 11.59
N LEU A 141 -1.37 10.29 12.52
CA LEU A 141 -0.07 10.89 12.19
C LEU A 141 0.83 9.94 11.37
N TRP A 142 0.77 8.64 11.65
CA TRP A 142 1.46 7.64 10.83
C TRP A 142 0.82 7.48 9.46
N LEU A 143 -0.50 7.47 9.38
CA LEU A 143 -1.23 7.38 8.12
C LEU A 143 -0.93 8.54 7.18
N ASP A 144 -0.75 9.76 7.73
CA ASP A 144 -0.29 10.92 6.96
C ASP A 144 1.11 10.69 6.37
N LEU A 145 2.04 10.11 7.15
CA LEU A 145 3.39 9.77 6.68
C LEU A 145 3.38 8.69 5.60
N ALA A 146 2.50 7.71 5.73
CA ALA A 146 2.32 6.63 4.76
C ALA A 146 1.66 7.11 3.47
N GLY A 147 1.00 8.28 3.48
CA GLY A 147 0.20 8.78 2.35
C GLY A 147 -1.11 8.02 2.20
N TYR A 148 -1.74 7.63 3.32
CA TYR A 148 -3.01 6.91 3.31
C TYR A 148 -4.11 7.72 2.62
N SER A 149 -4.88 7.06 1.77
CA SER A 149 -6.08 7.60 1.14
C SER A 149 -7.08 6.48 0.85
N ASP A 150 -8.38 6.79 0.90
CA ASP A 150 -9.47 5.88 0.53
C ASP A 150 -9.68 5.79 -0.99
N SER A 151 -8.92 6.58 -1.78
CA SER A 151 -8.91 6.56 -3.24
C SER A 151 -7.47 6.58 -3.79
N GLU A 152 -7.31 6.33 -5.09
CA GLU A 152 -5.98 6.30 -5.73
C GLU A 152 -5.36 7.69 -5.94
N GLY A 153 -6.12 8.77 -5.80
CA GLY A 153 -5.61 10.13 -5.93
C GLY A 153 -5.27 10.52 -7.37
N ILE A 154 -5.98 9.96 -8.37
CA ILE A 154 -5.70 10.19 -9.78
C ILE A 154 -6.81 11.06 -10.38
N SER A 155 -6.42 12.18 -10.99
CA SER A 155 -7.33 13.27 -11.39
C SER A 155 -8.43 12.90 -12.38
N GLU A 156 -8.24 11.90 -13.21
CA GLU A 156 -9.19 11.57 -14.29
C GLU A 156 -10.19 10.46 -13.93
N SER A 157 -9.86 9.61 -12.98
CA SER A 157 -10.69 8.48 -12.59
C SER A 157 -10.25 8.01 -11.21
N ASP A 158 -10.57 8.78 -10.19
CA ASP A 158 -10.14 8.53 -8.82
C ASP A 158 -10.84 7.31 -8.17
N PRO A 159 -10.40 6.06 -8.50
CA PRO A 159 -11.09 4.87 -8.05
C PRO A 159 -10.89 4.67 -6.54
N VAL A 160 -11.96 4.26 -5.88
CA VAL A 160 -11.97 3.93 -4.46
C VAL A 160 -11.08 2.72 -4.17
N ARG A 161 -10.45 2.71 -3.01
CA ARG A 161 -9.68 1.60 -2.42
C ARG A 161 -10.54 0.86 -1.36
N PRO A 162 -11.42 -0.03 -1.75
CA PRO A 162 -12.49 -0.52 -0.86
C PRO A 162 -11.99 -1.29 0.38
N SER A 163 -10.76 -1.82 0.34
CA SER A 163 -10.17 -2.58 1.46
C SER A 163 -9.06 -1.80 2.19
N ASN A 164 -8.81 -0.54 1.83
CA ASN A 164 -7.68 0.20 2.42
C ASN A 164 -7.91 0.54 3.89
N TYR A 165 -9.17 0.63 4.33
CA TYR A 165 -9.53 0.82 5.74
C TYR A 165 -8.95 -0.27 6.66
N LEU A 166 -8.68 -1.48 6.16
CA LEU A 166 -8.05 -2.54 6.94
C LEU A 166 -6.65 -2.13 7.40
N TYR A 167 -5.88 -1.46 6.53
CA TYR A 167 -4.57 -0.93 6.89
C TYR A 167 -4.68 0.20 7.92
N ARG A 168 -5.63 1.13 7.77
CA ARG A 168 -5.91 2.15 8.77
C ARG A 168 -6.21 1.54 10.13
N ASP A 169 -7.12 0.56 10.15
CA ASP A 169 -7.55 -0.08 11.39
C ASP A 169 -6.43 -0.91 12.03
N TYR A 170 -5.55 -1.53 11.22
CA TYR A 170 -4.32 -2.18 11.70
C TYR A 170 -3.41 -1.16 12.39
N VAL A 171 -3.17 0.00 11.77
CA VAL A 171 -2.34 1.06 12.35
C VAL A 171 -2.92 1.53 13.69
N ILE A 172 -4.22 1.84 13.75
CA ILE A 172 -4.90 2.27 14.98
C ILE A 172 -4.76 1.22 16.08
N ARG A 173 -5.01 -0.06 15.76
CA ARG A 173 -4.86 -1.16 16.73
C ARG A 173 -3.42 -1.31 17.20
N SER A 174 -2.44 -1.16 16.34
CA SER A 174 -1.02 -1.25 16.68
C SER A 174 -0.60 -0.20 17.70
N PHE A 175 -1.04 1.05 17.54
CA PHE A 175 -0.78 2.12 18.51
C PHE A 175 -1.52 1.88 19.83
N ASN A 176 -2.78 1.43 19.80
CA ASN A 176 -3.54 1.12 21.02
C ASN A 176 -3.00 -0.10 21.79
N ALA A 177 -2.32 -1.01 21.09
CA ALA A 177 -1.67 -2.18 21.69
C ALA A 177 -0.22 -1.90 22.14
N ASP A 178 0.25 -0.66 22.01
CA ASP A 178 1.65 -0.28 22.28
C ASP A 178 2.65 -1.22 21.59
N LYS A 179 2.36 -1.56 20.30
CA LYS A 179 3.20 -2.45 19.52
C LYS A 179 4.62 -1.89 19.42
N PRO A 180 5.68 -2.69 19.69
CA PRO A 180 7.06 -2.23 19.50
C PRO A 180 7.28 -1.67 18.09
N TYR A 181 7.94 -0.53 18.00
CA TYR A 181 8.16 0.14 16.72
C TYR A 181 8.96 -0.71 15.73
N SER A 182 9.88 -1.54 16.22
CA SER A 182 10.58 -2.55 15.42
C SER A 182 9.63 -3.52 14.74
N ASP A 183 8.70 -4.09 15.50
CA ASP A 183 7.74 -5.08 14.99
C ASP A 183 6.77 -4.40 13.99
N PHE A 184 6.32 -3.20 14.34
CA PHE A 184 5.45 -2.40 13.49
C PHE A 184 6.10 -2.08 12.13
N LEU A 185 7.41 -1.75 12.09
CA LEU A 185 8.13 -1.54 10.84
C LEU A 185 8.39 -2.83 10.07
N GLN A 186 8.76 -3.90 10.77
CA GLN A 186 9.04 -5.18 10.15
C GLN A 186 7.79 -5.76 9.45
N GLU A 187 6.64 -5.70 10.11
CA GLU A 187 5.37 -6.11 9.54
C GLU A 187 5.00 -5.30 8.30
N GLN A 188 5.24 -3.99 8.28
CA GLN A 188 4.93 -3.13 7.14
C GLN A 188 5.86 -3.31 5.95
N LEU A 189 7.11 -3.62 6.18
CA LEU A 189 8.10 -3.78 5.12
C LEU A 189 8.11 -5.20 4.53
N ALA A 190 7.88 -6.22 5.37
CA ALA A 190 8.06 -7.62 5.02
C ALA A 190 7.06 -8.56 5.73
N GLY A 191 5.84 -8.10 6.00
CA GLY A 191 4.84 -8.88 6.72
C GLY A 191 4.49 -10.21 6.05
N ASP A 192 4.53 -10.28 4.73
CA ASP A 192 4.35 -11.52 3.96
C ASP A 192 5.52 -12.50 4.12
N ASP A 193 6.69 -12.06 4.57
CA ASP A 193 7.86 -12.90 4.82
C ASP A 193 7.91 -13.44 6.27
N LEU A 194 7.03 -12.98 7.16
CA LEU A 194 7.05 -13.33 8.58
C LEU A 194 6.31 -14.63 8.93
N ALA A 195 5.45 -15.12 8.05
CA ALA A 195 4.72 -16.37 8.25
C ALA A 195 4.33 -17.01 6.90
N ASP A 196 4.24 -18.33 6.87
CA ASP A 196 3.68 -19.03 5.71
C ASP A 196 2.16 -18.82 5.66
N TYR A 197 1.72 -18.12 4.63
CA TYR A 197 0.31 -17.83 4.34
C TYR A 197 -0.24 -18.65 3.17
N THR A 198 0.53 -19.55 2.60
CA THR A 198 0.15 -20.31 1.41
C THR A 198 -0.93 -21.34 1.69
N ASP A 199 -0.98 -21.88 2.91
CA ASP A 199 -2.08 -22.72 3.38
C ASP A 199 -3.13 -21.90 4.16
N PRO A 200 -4.31 -21.65 3.56
CA PRO A 200 -5.37 -20.87 4.20
C PRO A 200 -5.93 -21.50 5.49
N ASN A 201 -5.63 -22.77 5.77
CA ASN A 201 -6.07 -23.41 7.01
C ASN A 201 -5.19 -23.07 8.21
N HIS A 202 -3.98 -22.54 7.96
CA HIS A 202 -3.01 -22.17 9.00
C HIS A 202 -2.87 -20.65 9.16
N VAL A 203 -3.68 -19.83 8.47
CA VAL A 203 -3.66 -18.38 8.63
C VAL A 203 -4.20 -17.98 10.00
N THR A 204 -3.38 -17.31 10.79
CA THR A 204 -3.73 -16.73 12.10
C THR A 204 -4.11 -15.25 11.95
N GLN A 205 -4.67 -14.64 13.00
CA GLN A 205 -4.88 -13.19 13.04
C GLN A 205 -3.56 -12.42 12.86
N GLN A 206 -2.47 -12.90 13.43
CA GLN A 206 -1.16 -12.28 13.25
C GLN A 206 -0.69 -12.34 11.78
N THR A 207 -0.90 -13.48 11.11
CA THR A 207 -0.60 -13.62 9.67
C THR A 207 -1.42 -12.65 8.83
N GLU A 208 -2.70 -12.49 9.15
CA GLU A 208 -3.58 -11.52 8.50
C GLU A 208 -3.10 -10.09 8.74
N ASP A 209 -2.80 -9.73 9.99
CA ASP A 209 -2.30 -8.41 10.35
C ASP A 209 -0.95 -8.11 9.66
N ASN A 210 -0.06 -9.08 9.58
CA ASN A 210 1.20 -8.97 8.84
C ASN A 210 0.99 -8.64 7.36
N LEU A 211 0.02 -9.30 6.71
CA LEU A 211 -0.31 -9.04 5.31
C LEU A 211 -0.98 -7.68 5.13
N ILE A 212 -1.89 -7.30 6.01
CA ILE A 212 -2.52 -5.98 6.01
C ILE A 212 -1.46 -4.88 6.19
N ALA A 213 -0.48 -5.10 7.07
CA ALA A 213 0.61 -4.16 7.33
C ALA A 213 1.43 -3.83 6.08
N THR A 214 1.63 -4.80 5.17
CA THR A 214 2.33 -4.55 3.88
C THR A 214 1.62 -3.52 3.00
N GLY A 215 0.37 -3.18 3.33
CA GLY A 215 -0.38 -2.07 2.76
C GLY A 215 0.33 -0.72 2.84
N PHE A 216 1.29 -0.54 3.77
CA PHE A 216 2.17 0.63 3.83
C PHE A 216 2.83 0.95 2.48
N LEU A 217 3.37 -0.06 1.81
CA LEU A 217 4.02 0.08 0.50
C LEU A 217 3.01 0.20 -0.67
N ARG A 218 1.71 0.11 -0.36
CA ARG A 218 0.60 0.23 -1.32
C ARG A 218 -0.15 1.55 -1.21
N GLN A 219 0.34 2.52 -0.41
CA GLN A 219 -0.30 3.82 -0.23
C GLN A 219 0.00 4.84 -1.34
N PRO A 220 1.16 4.83 -2.04
CA PRO A 220 1.36 5.78 -3.14
C PRO A 220 0.24 5.71 -4.18
N PRO A 221 -0.10 6.85 -4.84
CA PRO A 221 -1.05 6.90 -5.95
C PRO A 221 -0.65 5.92 -7.06
N ASP A 222 -1.57 5.05 -7.48
CA ASP A 222 -1.32 4.04 -8.51
C ASP A 222 -2.14 4.29 -9.77
N GLY A 223 -1.52 4.93 -10.76
CA GLY A 223 -2.10 5.15 -12.10
C GLY A 223 -1.92 3.97 -13.05
N SER A 224 -1.29 2.88 -12.63
CA SER A 224 -0.94 1.76 -13.51
C SER A 224 -2.12 0.82 -13.84
N PHE A 225 -3.31 1.11 -13.32
CA PHE A 225 -4.52 0.30 -13.55
C PHE A 225 -5.19 0.56 -14.91
N ALA A 226 -4.97 1.71 -15.53
CA ALA A 226 -5.58 2.07 -16.80
C ALA A 226 -4.74 1.55 -17.99
N ASN A 227 -5.41 1.13 -19.05
CA ASN A 227 -4.74 0.64 -20.27
C ASN A 227 -3.82 1.67 -20.94
N ILE A 228 -4.06 2.96 -20.69
CA ILE A 228 -3.27 4.07 -21.23
C ILE A 228 -2.11 4.51 -20.33
N THR A 229 -2.09 4.06 -19.06
CA THR A 229 -1.09 4.43 -18.04
C THR A 229 -0.39 3.23 -17.40
N GLY A 230 -0.69 2.01 -17.84
CA GLY A 230 -0.11 0.78 -17.30
C GLY A 230 1.29 0.44 -17.82
N PHE A 231 2.05 1.43 -18.31
CA PHE A 231 3.36 1.23 -18.93
C PHE A 231 4.51 1.25 -17.91
N VAL A 232 5.66 0.79 -18.35
CA VAL A 232 6.89 0.75 -17.55
C VAL A 232 7.23 2.09 -16.87
N PRO A 233 7.10 3.27 -17.51
CA PRO A 233 7.31 4.55 -16.84
C PRO A 233 6.41 4.80 -15.64
N ASP A 234 5.12 4.44 -15.74
CA ASP A 234 4.14 4.65 -14.67
C ASP A 234 4.41 3.72 -13.50
N ARG A 235 4.77 2.46 -13.79
CA ARG A 235 5.18 1.47 -12.79
C ARG A 235 6.45 1.93 -12.06
N ASN A 236 7.46 2.42 -12.78
CA ASN A 236 8.67 3.00 -12.20
C ASN A 236 8.39 4.26 -11.36
N ARG A 237 7.34 5.04 -11.71
CA ARG A 237 6.89 6.17 -10.91
C ARG A 237 6.31 5.70 -9.58
N TYR A 238 5.47 4.68 -9.61
CA TYR A 238 4.88 4.07 -8.42
C TYR A 238 5.95 3.48 -7.48
N ILE A 239 6.89 2.68 -8.01
CA ILE A 239 7.98 2.11 -7.22
C ILE A 239 8.83 3.22 -6.59
N GLY A 240 9.14 4.28 -7.38
CA GLY A 240 9.85 5.45 -6.88
C GLY A 240 9.11 6.14 -5.73
N ALA A 241 7.80 6.28 -5.82
CA ALA A 241 6.99 6.87 -4.75
C ALA A 241 6.98 6.00 -3.48
N ALA A 242 6.93 4.67 -3.60
CA ALA A 242 7.05 3.76 -2.46
C ALA A 242 8.42 3.88 -1.77
N ILE A 243 9.51 4.01 -2.54
CA ILE A 243 10.85 4.25 -2.01
C ILE A 243 10.91 5.60 -1.28
N GLU A 244 10.29 6.65 -1.83
CA GLU A 244 10.26 7.99 -1.20
C GLU A 244 9.50 7.97 0.11
N VAL A 245 8.34 7.34 0.16
CA VAL A 245 7.57 7.17 1.42
C VAL A 245 8.42 6.45 2.47
N TYR A 246 9.03 5.32 2.11
CA TYR A 246 9.90 4.58 3.03
C TYR A 246 11.09 5.44 3.49
N SER A 247 11.83 6.04 2.56
CA SER A 247 13.05 6.78 2.90
C SER A 247 12.78 8.04 3.73
N SER A 248 11.73 8.78 3.43
CA SER A 248 11.36 9.99 4.18
C SER A 248 10.70 9.66 5.51
N ALA A 249 9.74 8.72 5.52
CA ALA A 249 9.00 8.38 6.73
C ALA A 249 9.85 7.65 7.78
N VAL A 250 10.75 6.76 7.34
CA VAL A 250 11.49 5.86 8.24
C VAL A 250 12.93 6.31 8.44
N LEU A 251 13.63 6.70 7.37
CA LEU A 251 15.04 7.07 7.42
C LEU A 251 15.27 8.59 7.48
N GLY A 252 14.25 9.41 7.22
CA GLY A 252 14.43 10.87 7.13
C GLY A 252 15.44 11.27 6.05
N LEU A 253 15.43 10.59 4.91
CA LEU A 253 16.30 10.84 3.77
C LEU A 253 15.50 11.13 2.51
N THR A 254 15.99 12.07 1.70
CA THR A 254 15.41 12.42 0.40
C THR A 254 16.16 11.68 -0.71
N LEU A 255 15.64 10.54 -1.19
CA LEU A 255 16.31 9.71 -2.20
C LEU A 255 15.92 10.03 -3.64
N LYS A 256 14.88 10.81 -3.87
CA LYS A 256 14.32 11.09 -5.20
C LYS A 256 15.34 11.63 -6.21
N CYS A 257 16.23 12.51 -5.79
CA CYS A 257 17.25 13.08 -6.65
C CYS A 257 18.20 12.00 -7.21
N ALA A 258 18.48 10.96 -6.39
CA ALA A 258 19.38 9.87 -6.76
C ALA A 258 18.82 8.95 -7.85
N LYS A 259 17.55 9.09 -8.23
CA LYS A 259 16.97 8.41 -9.40
C LYS A 259 17.66 8.79 -10.72
N CYS A 260 18.00 10.08 -10.91
CA CYS A 260 18.51 10.59 -12.18
C CYS A 260 20.01 10.84 -12.19
N HIS A 261 20.59 11.14 -11.05
CA HIS A 261 22.03 11.43 -10.84
C HIS A 261 22.37 11.21 -9.37
N SER A 262 23.64 11.09 -9.01
CA SER A 262 24.03 11.04 -7.58
C SER A 262 23.49 12.26 -6.83
N HIS A 263 23.03 12.05 -5.60
CA HIS A 263 22.37 13.11 -4.81
C HIS A 263 23.27 14.35 -4.71
N LYS A 264 22.68 15.54 -4.85
CA LYS A 264 23.45 16.79 -4.97
C LYS A 264 24.19 17.16 -3.68
N PHE A 265 23.59 16.88 -2.53
CA PHE A 265 24.09 17.30 -1.23
C PHE A 265 24.56 16.13 -0.38
N ASP A 266 23.80 15.05 -0.38
CA ASP A 266 24.07 13.88 0.45
C ASP A 266 24.99 12.90 -0.29
N PRO A 267 25.82 12.14 0.43
CA PRO A 267 26.69 11.13 -0.15
C PRO A 267 25.88 9.86 -0.50
N ILE A 268 24.92 10.02 -1.40
CA ILE A 268 24.03 8.98 -1.90
C ILE A 268 24.23 8.88 -3.42
N PRO A 269 25.09 7.95 -3.88
CA PRO A 269 25.26 7.67 -5.30
C PRO A 269 23.97 7.24 -5.98
N GLN A 270 23.85 7.50 -7.27
CA GLN A 270 22.73 7.02 -8.08
C GLN A 270 22.56 5.49 -7.95
N ARG A 271 23.64 4.76 -7.84
CA ARG A 271 23.68 3.31 -7.59
C ARG A 271 22.82 2.91 -6.39
N ASP A 272 22.89 3.62 -5.29
CA ASP A 272 22.19 3.28 -4.04
C ASP A 272 20.67 3.36 -4.18
N TYR A 273 20.18 4.31 -4.97
CA TYR A 273 18.75 4.37 -5.31
C TYR A 273 18.28 3.10 -6.03
N TYR A 274 19.01 2.64 -7.04
CA TYR A 274 18.65 1.46 -7.80
C TYR A 274 18.88 0.15 -7.03
N ARG A 275 19.82 0.13 -6.11
CA ARG A 275 19.99 -0.99 -5.17
C ARG A 275 18.80 -1.12 -4.23
N LEU A 276 18.33 0.03 -3.70
CA LEU A 276 17.12 0.03 -2.89
C LEU A 276 15.88 -0.33 -3.73
N LEU A 277 15.79 0.16 -4.97
CA LEU A 277 14.75 -0.27 -5.91
C LEU A 277 14.76 -1.79 -6.12
N ALA A 278 15.92 -2.39 -6.27
CA ALA A 278 16.07 -3.84 -6.43
C ALA A 278 15.55 -4.65 -5.24
N VAL A 279 15.53 -4.07 -4.04
CA VAL A 279 14.91 -4.68 -2.86
C VAL A 279 13.40 -4.86 -3.05
N PHE A 280 12.73 -3.87 -3.61
CA PHE A 280 11.27 -3.90 -3.78
C PHE A 280 10.83 -4.70 -5.01
N LYS A 281 11.73 -5.04 -5.94
CA LYS A 281 11.37 -5.70 -7.21
C LYS A 281 10.77 -7.10 -7.06
N GLY A 282 11.07 -7.83 -5.99
CA GLY A 282 10.39 -9.11 -5.76
C GLY A 282 8.86 -8.99 -5.70
N ALA A 283 8.37 -7.86 -5.20
CA ALA A 283 6.95 -7.56 -5.12
C ALA A 283 6.46 -6.55 -6.17
N LEU A 284 7.30 -5.61 -6.57
CA LEU A 284 6.98 -4.48 -7.47
C LEU A 284 7.88 -4.49 -8.71
N ASP A 285 7.77 -5.53 -9.53
CA ASP A 285 8.56 -5.64 -10.78
C ASP A 285 7.83 -4.92 -11.93
N GLU A 286 8.48 -3.93 -12.53
CA GLU A 286 7.94 -3.14 -13.64
C GLU A 286 7.70 -3.97 -14.92
N ASN A 287 8.37 -5.10 -15.08
CA ASN A 287 8.21 -6.01 -16.22
C ASN A 287 7.19 -7.13 -15.95
N ALA A 288 6.94 -7.44 -14.66
CA ALA A 288 5.95 -8.40 -14.22
C ALA A 288 4.95 -7.72 -13.27
N TRP A 289 4.28 -6.67 -13.75
CA TRP A 289 3.44 -5.82 -12.93
C TRP A 289 2.17 -6.49 -12.47
N MET A 290 1.85 -6.29 -11.21
CA MET A 290 0.57 -6.69 -10.63
C MET A 290 -0.28 -5.44 -10.43
N SER A 291 -1.33 -5.29 -11.25
CA SER A 291 -2.26 -4.19 -11.09
C SER A 291 -3.00 -4.31 -9.75
N PRO A 292 -3.01 -3.27 -8.92
CA PRO A 292 -3.73 -3.27 -7.64
C PRO A 292 -5.24 -3.20 -7.81
N LEU A 293 -5.69 -2.69 -8.94
CA LEU A 293 -7.10 -2.53 -9.28
C LEU A 293 -7.47 -3.45 -10.45
N LYS A 294 -8.71 -3.90 -10.43
CA LYS A 294 -9.29 -4.63 -11.53
C LYS A 294 -9.57 -3.64 -12.66
N ALA A 295 -8.63 -3.47 -13.58
CA ALA A 295 -8.95 -2.79 -14.83
C ALA A 295 -10.07 -3.55 -15.54
N GLN A 296 -11.07 -2.83 -16.05
CA GLN A 296 -12.15 -3.45 -16.80
C GLN A 296 -11.56 -4.24 -17.97
N GLY A 297 -11.83 -5.55 -18.02
CA GLY A 297 -11.39 -6.44 -19.10
C GLY A 297 -9.99 -7.04 -18.97
N VAL A 298 -9.18 -6.65 -18.00
CA VAL A 298 -7.92 -7.32 -17.70
C VAL A 298 -8.15 -8.35 -16.60
N SER A 299 -7.69 -9.59 -16.82
CA SER A 299 -7.68 -10.63 -15.80
C SER A 299 -6.83 -10.14 -14.63
N ALA A 300 -7.46 -9.56 -13.62
CA ALA A 300 -6.76 -9.15 -12.41
C ALA A 300 -6.17 -10.39 -11.76
N LEU A 301 -4.91 -10.32 -11.40
CA LEU A 301 -4.35 -11.24 -10.41
C LEU A 301 -5.31 -11.21 -9.21
N LYS A 302 -5.82 -12.37 -8.83
CA LYS A 302 -6.75 -12.45 -7.69
C LYS A 302 -6.10 -11.73 -6.52
N PRO A 303 -6.74 -10.71 -5.94
CA PRO A 303 -6.22 -10.10 -4.74
C PRO A 303 -5.97 -11.20 -3.71
N MET A 304 -4.86 -11.15 -3.01
CA MET A 304 -4.54 -12.16 -2.00
C MET A 304 -5.64 -12.12 -0.94
N ARG A 305 -6.42 -13.19 -0.88
CA ARG A 305 -7.53 -13.35 0.06
C ARG A 305 -7.05 -14.26 1.18
N LEU A 306 -6.46 -13.65 2.18
CA LEU A 306 -6.05 -14.36 3.36
C LEU A 306 -6.87 -13.85 4.53
N LEU A 307 -7.34 -14.78 5.31
CA LEU A 307 -8.24 -14.54 6.43
C LEU A 307 -7.67 -15.28 7.64
N SER A 308 -7.83 -14.70 8.82
CA SER A 308 -7.51 -15.36 10.09
C SER A 308 -8.22 -16.72 10.22
N VAL A 309 -7.86 -17.52 11.20
CA VAL A 309 -8.53 -18.81 11.46
C VAL A 309 -10.04 -18.63 11.62
N THR A 310 -10.48 -17.60 12.34
CA THR A 310 -11.90 -17.24 12.50
C THR A 310 -12.51 -16.83 11.19
N GLU A 311 -11.83 -15.98 10.42
CA GLU A 311 -12.26 -15.53 9.10
C GLU A 311 -12.25 -16.69 8.08
N THR A 312 -11.32 -17.65 8.19
CA THR A 312 -11.33 -18.86 7.35
C THR A 312 -12.62 -19.67 7.55
N ALA A 313 -13.07 -19.84 8.79
CA ALA A 313 -14.35 -20.50 9.08
C ALA A 313 -15.52 -19.70 8.50
N ARG A 314 -15.52 -18.38 8.65
CA ARG A 314 -16.50 -17.48 8.03
C ARG A 314 -16.46 -17.57 6.51
N ARG A 315 -15.30 -17.58 5.89
CA ARG A 315 -15.14 -17.74 4.44
C ARG A 315 -15.75 -19.05 3.95
N LYS A 316 -15.45 -20.17 4.61
CA LYS A 316 -16.06 -21.47 4.27
C LYS A 316 -17.59 -21.43 4.35
N ALA A 317 -18.13 -20.75 5.36
CA ALA A 317 -19.57 -20.56 5.51
C ALA A 317 -20.14 -19.68 4.37
N ILE A 318 -19.43 -18.59 4.00
CA ILE A 318 -19.80 -17.72 2.87
C ILE A 318 -19.76 -18.50 1.54
N GLU A 319 -18.68 -19.25 1.29
CA GLU A 319 -18.53 -20.07 0.09
C GLU A 319 -19.66 -21.11 0.00
N ALA A 320 -19.91 -21.87 1.06
CA ALA A 320 -20.99 -22.83 1.12
C ALA A 320 -22.38 -22.19 0.91
N ASN A 321 -22.62 -21.00 1.49
CA ASN A 321 -23.84 -20.23 1.23
C ASN A 321 -23.94 -19.81 -0.24
N ASN A 322 -22.86 -19.30 -0.82
CA ASN A 322 -22.85 -18.85 -2.21
C ASN A 322 -23.03 -20.00 -3.20
N ASP A 323 -22.45 -21.17 -2.92
CA ASP A 323 -22.64 -22.39 -3.72
C ASP A 323 -24.11 -22.85 -3.68
N ARG A 324 -24.72 -22.84 -2.49
CA ARG A 324 -26.15 -23.14 -2.32
C ARG A 324 -27.02 -22.15 -3.10
N VAL A 325 -26.73 -20.85 -2.96
CA VAL A 325 -27.48 -19.79 -3.66
C VAL A 325 -27.33 -19.94 -5.18
N GLU A 326 -26.12 -20.27 -5.67
CA GLU A 326 -25.92 -20.49 -7.11
C GLU A 326 -26.66 -21.69 -7.63
N ALA A 327 -26.71 -22.81 -6.88
CA ALA A 327 -27.50 -23.99 -7.25
C ALA A 327 -29.01 -23.63 -7.37
N GLU A 328 -29.53 -22.85 -6.42
CA GLU A 328 -30.93 -22.38 -6.48
C GLU A 328 -31.15 -21.42 -7.67
N LEU A 329 -30.20 -20.53 -7.95
CA LEU A 329 -30.27 -19.63 -9.12
C LEU A 329 -30.28 -20.40 -10.44
N VAL A 330 -29.54 -21.49 -10.56
CA VAL A 330 -29.53 -22.35 -11.74
C VAL A 330 -30.94 -22.88 -12.00
N GLU A 331 -31.65 -23.37 -10.97
CA GLU A 331 -33.02 -23.89 -11.12
C GLU A 331 -34.02 -22.78 -11.48
N ILE A 332 -33.91 -21.59 -10.86
CA ILE A 332 -34.78 -20.45 -11.19
C ILE A 332 -34.53 -19.95 -12.62
N ARG A 333 -33.29 -19.91 -13.09
CA ARG A 333 -32.96 -19.55 -14.48
C ARG A 333 -33.49 -20.58 -15.47
N LYS A 334 -33.47 -21.86 -15.10
CA LYS A 334 -34.07 -22.94 -15.90
C LYS A 334 -35.59 -22.78 -15.99
N GLU A 335 -36.26 -22.47 -14.87
CA GLU A 335 -37.69 -22.13 -14.84
C GLU A 335 -37.98 -20.95 -15.79
N LEU A 336 -37.17 -19.88 -15.73
CA LEU A 336 -37.33 -18.74 -16.64
C LEU A 336 -37.24 -19.15 -18.11
N SER A 337 -36.23 -19.92 -18.46
CA SER A 337 -36.02 -20.41 -19.83
C SER A 337 -37.19 -21.24 -20.33
N ILE A 338 -37.73 -22.13 -19.49
CA ILE A 338 -38.90 -22.93 -19.83
C ILE A 338 -40.13 -22.03 -20.11
N VAL A 339 -40.35 -21.04 -19.26
CA VAL A 339 -41.47 -20.10 -19.40
C VAL A 339 -41.34 -19.27 -20.68
N GLU A 340 -40.13 -18.77 -20.96
CA GLU A 340 -39.82 -17.98 -22.16
C GLU A 340 -40.00 -18.79 -23.45
N VAL A 341 -39.45 -20.00 -23.50
CA VAL A 341 -39.57 -20.90 -24.67
C VAL A 341 -41.03 -21.28 -24.91
N ALA A 342 -41.76 -21.66 -23.85
CA ALA A 342 -43.16 -22.04 -23.96
C ALA A 342 -44.05 -20.89 -24.45
N ALA A 343 -43.87 -19.68 -23.95
CA ALA A 343 -44.63 -18.51 -24.37
C ALA A 343 -44.32 -18.13 -25.83
N ILE A 344 -43.06 -18.11 -26.21
CA ILE A 344 -42.65 -17.82 -27.60
C ILE A 344 -43.22 -18.86 -28.55
N SER A 345 -43.12 -20.17 -28.23
CA SER A 345 -43.66 -21.25 -29.06
C SER A 345 -45.16 -21.12 -29.22
N ARG A 346 -45.90 -20.89 -28.12
CA ARG A 346 -47.35 -20.71 -28.15
C ARG A 346 -47.79 -19.54 -29.04
N LEU A 347 -47.09 -18.39 -28.90
CA LEU A 347 -47.39 -17.19 -29.70
C LEU A 347 -47.06 -17.39 -31.17
N GLN A 348 -45.96 -18.06 -31.48
CA GLN A 348 -45.57 -18.41 -32.85
C GLN A 348 -46.58 -19.39 -33.48
N ASP A 349 -47.02 -20.40 -32.74
CA ASP A 349 -48.03 -21.35 -33.21
C ASP A 349 -49.41 -20.66 -33.43
N ALA A 350 -49.80 -19.76 -32.54
CA ALA A 350 -51.00 -18.94 -32.70
C ALA A 350 -50.94 -18.05 -33.95
N ALA A 351 -49.83 -17.37 -34.16
CA ALA A 351 -49.61 -16.53 -35.36
C ALA A 351 -49.60 -17.38 -36.65
N MET A 352 -48.94 -18.55 -36.61
CA MET A 352 -48.95 -19.48 -37.72
C MET A 352 -50.37 -19.99 -38.03
N ASN A 353 -51.16 -20.30 -37.02
CA ASN A 353 -52.55 -20.79 -37.17
C ASN A 353 -53.51 -19.69 -37.64
N ALA A 354 -53.17 -18.41 -37.47
CA ALA A 354 -53.95 -17.30 -38.02
C ALA A 354 -53.78 -17.14 -39.55
N LEU A 355 -52.74 -17.74 -40.14
CA LEU A 355 -52.57 -17.74 -41.60
C LEU A 355 -53.60 -18.66 -42.28
N PRO A 356 -53.94 -18.38 -43.58
CA PRO A 356 -54.73 -19.30 -44.38
C PRO A 356 -54.13 -20.70 -44.43
N GLU A 357 -54.93 -21.73 -44.27
CA GLU A 357 -54.50 -23.11 -44.15
C GLU A 357 -53.61 -23.57 -45.32
N GLN A 358 -53.92 -23.11 -46.52
CA GLN A 358 -53.25 -23.49 -47.76
C GLN A 358 -51.76 -23.09 -47.79
N ILE A 359 -51.34 -22.09 -47.01
CA ILE A 359 -49.94 -21.58 -47.04
C ILE A 359 -49.15 -21.90 -45.76
N ARG A 360 -49.81 -22.44 -44.73
CA ARG A 360 -49.16 -22.69 -43.41
C ARG A 360 -47.92 -23.58 -43.52
N MET A 361 -48.05 -24.68 -44.28
CA MET A 361 -46.94 -25.64 -44.45
C MET A 361 -45.76 -25.00 -45.19
N ASP A 362 -46.02 -24.23 -46.23
CA ASP A 362 -44.99 -23.57 -47.02
C ASP A 362 -44.27 -22.47 -46.22
N VAL A 363 -45.02 -21.68 -45.44
CA VAL A 363 -44.42 -20.65 -44.57
C VAL A 363 -43.59 -21.31 -43.46
N ARG A 364 -44.09 -22.39 -42.83
CA ARG A 364 -43.35 -23.13 -41.80
C ARG A 364 -42.04 -23.72 -42.38
N SER A 365 -42.11 -24.33 -43.58
CA SER A 365 -40.95 -24.85 -44.28
C SER A 365 -39.96 -23.74 -44.61
N ALA A 366 -40.42 -22.59 -45.09
CA ALA A 366 -39.57 -21.44 -45.45
C ALA A 366 -38.86 -20.86 -44.24
N LEU A 367 -39.52 -20.74 -43.09
CA LEU A 367 -38.92 -20.21 -41.82
C LEU A 367 -37.89 -21.14 -41.22
N ASN A 368 -38.04 -22.46 -41.43
CA ASN A 368 -37.12 -23.47 -40.90
C ASN A 368 -35.93 -23.76 -41.82
N GLU A 369 -36.01 -23.36 -43.11
CA GLU A 369 -34.91 -23.57 -44.07
C GLU A 369 -33.79 -22.55 -43.86
N ALA A 370 -32.55 -23.00 -43.94
CA ALA A 370 -31.39 -22.15 -43.88
C ALA A 370 -31.42 -21.10 -45.02
N GLU A 371 -31.08 -19.86 -44.73
CA GLU A 371 -31.18 -18.71 -45.65
C GLU A 371 -30.57 -18.99 -47.01
N GLN A 372 -29.35 -19.61 -47.01
CA GLN A 372 -28.60 -19.90 -48.25
C GLN A 372 -29.29 -20.97 -49.11
N LYS A 373 -30.13 -21.81 -48.53
CA LYS A 373 -30.83 -22.90 -49.25
C LYS A 373 -32.25 -22.55 -49.65
N ARG A 374 -32.78 -21.37 -49.24
CA ARG A 374 -34.15 -20.95 -49.53
C ARG A 374 -34.34 -20.70 -51.02
N SER A 375 -35.39 -21.30 -51.59
CA SER A 375 -35.89 -20.96 -52.93
C SER A 375 -36.39 -19.51 -53.02
N LYS A 376 -36.65 -19.01 -54.22
CA LYS A 376 -37.21 -17.67 -54.38
C LYS A 376 -38.56 -17.50 -53.69
N VAL A 377 -39.39 -18.53 -53.73
CA VAL A 377 -40.72 -18.53 -53.09
C VAL A 377 -40.55 -18.52 -51.58
N GLN A 378 -39.67 -19.32 -51.04
CA GLN A 378 -39.40 -19.35 -49.60
C GLN A 378 -38.87 -18.00 -49.08
N ARG A 379 -37.98 -17.32 -49.82
CA ARG A 379 -37.52 -15.99 -49.45
C ARG A 379 -38.66 -14.99 -49.39
N TYR A 380 -39.55 -15.00 -50.39
CA TYR A 380 -40.73 -14.13 -50.40
C TYR A 380 -41.65 -14.43 -49.21
N LEU A 381 -41.88 -15.69 -48.85
CA LEU A 381 -42.72 -16.06 -47.71
C LEU A 381 -42.11 -15.61 -46.39
N VAL A 382 -40.80 -15.75 -46.25
CA VAL A 382 -40.07 -15.27 -45.04
C VAL A 382 -40.18 -13.76 -44.94
N GLU A 383 -39.83 -13.01 -46.03
CA GLU A 383 -39.92 -11.57 -46.05
C GLU A 383 -41.29 -11.02 -45.64
N LYS A 384 -42.35 -11.71 -46.13
CA LYS A 384 -43.71 -11.30 -45.87
C LYS A 384 -44.22 -11.63 -44.48
N PHE A 385 -43.89 -12.82 -43.92
CA PHE A 385 -44.54 -13.35 -42.74
C PHE A 385 -43.63 -13.49 -41.51
N GLU A 386 -42.29 -13.38 -41.67
CA GLU A 386 -41.35 -13.58 -40.56
C GLU A 386 -41.62 -12.62 -39.40
N LYS A 387 -41.86 -11.33 -39.71
CA LYS A 387 -42.12 -10.31 -38.70
C LYS A 387 -43.39 -10.56 -37.89
N GLU A 388 -44.38 -11.24 -38.46
CA GLU A 388 -45.64 -11.54 -37.78
C GLU A 388 -45.55 -12.83 -36.96
N ILE A 389 -44.79 -13.82 -37.42
CA ILE A 389 -44.72 -15.15 -36.85
C ILE A 389 -43.57 -15.32 -35.85
N ARG A 390 -42.40 -14.69 -36.08
CA ARG A 390 -41.29 -14.78 -35.13
C ARG A 390 -41.47 -13.84 -33.95
N PHE A 391 -41.42 -14.42 -32.77
CA PHE A 391 -41.43 -13.71 -31.51
C PHE A 391 -40.04 -13.79 -30.88
N ASN A 392 -39.56 -12.66 -30.40
CA ASN A 392 -38.52 -12.55 -29.41
C ASN A 392 -39.19 -12.28 -28.03
N ILE A 393 -38.36 -12.17 -26.97
CA ILE A 393 -38.86 -11.96 -25.59
C ILE A 393 -39.64 -10.63 -25.51
N GLU A 394 -39.17 -9.56 -26.12
CA GLU A 394 -39.78 -8.22 -26.07
C GLU A 394 -41.17 -8.24 -26.71
N LYS A 395 -41.26 -8.73 -27.93
CA LYS A 395 -42.52 -8.85 -28.65
C LYS A 395 -43.51 -9.80 -27.95
N ALA A 396 -43.01 -10.87 -27.31
CA ALA A 396 -43.86 -11.78 -26.54
C ALA A 396 -44.42 -11.09 -25.29
N GLN A 397 -43.64 -10.23 -24.62
CA GLN A 397 -44.13 -9.44 -23.47
C GLN A 397 -45.16 -8.38 -23.87
N GLU A 398 -45.06 -7.81 -25.08
CA GLU A 398 -46.07 -6.89 -25.60
C GLU A 398 -47.36 -7.59 -25.97
N ALA A 399 -47.28 -8.82 -26.50
CA ALA A 399 -48.42 -9.59 -26.96
C ALA A 399 -49.14 -10.37 -25.84
N ASP A 400 -48.46 -10.62 -24.72
CA ASP A 400 -48.97 -11.49 -23.64
C ASP A 400 -48.64 -10.90 -22.26
N VAL A 401 -49.66 -10.27 -21.65
CA VAL A 401 -49.55 -9.61 -20.35
C VAL A 401 -49.30 -10.61 -19.22
N GLU A 402 -49.87 -11.81 -19.31
CA GLU A 402 -49.68 -12.86 -18.30
C GLU A 402 -48.24 -13.40 -18.34
N PHE A 403 -47.72 -13.64 -19.52
CA PHE A 403 -46.30 -14.00 -19.70
C PHE A 403 -45.36 -12.91 -19.14
N LYS A 404 -45.63 -11.63 -19.47
CA LYS A 404 -44.86 -10.50 -18.95
C LYS A 404 -44.82 -10.50 -17.43
N ALA A 405 -45.98 -10.58 -16.77
CA ALA A 405 -46.07 -10.58 -15.32
C ALA A 405 -45.30 -11.76 -14.67
N LYS A 406 -45.47 -12.97 -15.25
CA LYS A 406 -44.79 -14.17 -14.77
C LYS A 406 -43.27 -14.07 -14.92
N ARG A 407 -42.80 -13.54 -16.06
CA ARG A 407 -41.37 -13.31 -16.32
C ARG A 407 -40.78 -12.30 -15.33
N GLU A 408 -41.46 -11.17 -15.10
CA GLU A 408 -41.02 -10.14 -14.14
C GLU A 408 -40.95 -10.72 -12.71
N GLN A 409 -41.90 -11.56 -12.32
CA GLN A 409 -41.90 -12.25 -11.02
C GLN A 409 -40.65 -13.16 -10.88
N ILE A 410 -40.33 -13.94 -11.93
CA ILE A 410 -39.14 -14.82 -11.89
C ILE A 410 -37.86 -14.01 -11.85
N ILE A 411 -37.75 -12.92 -12.63
CA ILE A 411 -36.58 -12.00 -12.61
C ILE A 411 -36.42 -11.35 -11.23
N ALA A 412 -37.49 -10.93 -10.59
CA ALA A 412 -37.44 -10.40 -9.23
C ALA A 412 -36.93 -11.45 -8.22
N ARG A 413 -37.35 -12.73 -8.38
CA ARG A 413 -36.81 -13.84 -7.57
C ARG A 413 -35.30 -14.06 -7.81
N ILE A 414 -34.83 -13.97 -9.06
CA ILE A 414 -33.41 -14.06 -9.39
C ILE A 414 -32.62 -12.91 -8.70
N ALA A 415 -33.15 -11.70 -8.78
CA ALA A 415 -32.51 -10.55 -8.15
C ALA A 415 -32.46 -10.68 -6.62
N ALA A 416 -33.57 -11.04 -5.99
CA ALA A 416 -33.66 -11.28 -4.55
C ALA A 416 -32.66 -12.37 -4.09
N LYS A 417 -32.63 -13.49 -4.83
CA LYS A 417 -31.74 -14.61 -4.53
C LYS A 417 -30.27 -14.24 -4.75
N THR A 418 -29.96 -13.44 -5.77
CA THR A 418 -28.58 -12.94 -6.02
C THR A 418 -28.08 -12.08 -4.86
N ASN A 419 -28.96 -11.28 -4.26
CA ASN A 419 -28.64 -10.43 -3.10
C ASN A 419 -28.35 -11.23 -1.81
N GLU A 420 -28.67 -12.53 -1.76
CA GLU A 420 -28.28 -13.39 -0.63
C GLU A 420 -26.80 -13.81 -0.68
N LYS A 421 -26.11 -13.59 -1.81
CA LYS A 421 -24.67 -13.84 -1.91
C LYS A 421 -23.89 -12.85 -1.05
N GLN A 422 -22.90 -13.38 -0.36
CA GLN A 422 -22.01 -12.60 0.50
C GLN A 422 -20.65 -12.43 -0.18
N GLU A 423 -20.05 -11.27 0.01
CA GLU A 423 -18.70 -11.01 -0.49
C GLU A 423 -17.65 -11.29 0.57
N VAL A 424 -16.50 -11.82 0.14
CA VAL A 424 -15.30 -11.93 0.96
C VAL A 424 -14.46 -10.69 0.71
N THR A 425 -14.19 -9.91 1.76
CA THR A 425 -13.38 -8.70 1.67
C THR A 425 -11.92 -9.05 1.32
N PRO A 426 -11.36 -8.54 0.23
CA PRO A 426 -9.97 -8.79 -0.11
C PRO A 426 -9.03 -7.94 0.76
N ILE A 427 -7.84 -8.47 1.09
CA ILE A 427 -6.76 -7.70 1.71
C ILE A 427 -5.96 -7.00 0.62
N ARG A 428 -5.67 -5.71 0.78
CA ARG A 428 -4.77 -4.94 -0.09
C ARG A 428 -3.31 -5.15 0.36
N ALA A 429 -2.82 -6.37 0.25
CA ALA A 429 -1.45 -6.72 0.63
C ALA A 429 -0.45 -6.47 -0.50
N LEU A 430 0.82 -6.40 -0.13
CA LEU A 430 1.96 -6.56 -1.02
C LEU A 430 2.69 -7.84 -0.64
N TRP A 431 3.11 -8.64 -1.61
CA TRP A 431 3.88 -9.86 -1.36
C TRP A 431 4.93 -10.08 -2.43
N ASP A 432 5.99 -10.75 -2.04
CA ASP A 432 7.07 -11.15 -2.95
C ASP A 432 6.59 -12.33 -3.84
N ARG A 433 6.92 -12.26 -5.12
CA ARG A 433 6.47 -13.24 -6.14
C ARG A 433 7.61 -14.10 -6.68
N GLY A 434 8.76 -14.05 -6.06
CA GLY A 434 9.96 -14.76 -6.46
C GLY A 434 10.95 -13.91 -7.25
N ASP A 435 11.80 -14.56 -8.03
CA ASP A 435 12.91 -13.91 -8.72
C ASP A 435 12.43 -12.84 -9.71
N PRO A 436 12.76 -11.56 -9.47
CA PRO A 436 12.36 -10.47 -10.32
C PRO A 436 13.29 -10.31 -11.52
N SER A 437 12.87 -9.49 -12.47
CA SER A 437 13.74 -9.05 -13.57
C SER A 437 14.99 -8.32 -13.05
N PRO A 438 16.13 -8.37 -13.76
CA PRO A 438 17.35 -7.66 -13.37
C PRO A 438 17.11 -6.17 -13.17
N THR A 439 17.82 -5.57 -12.22
CA THR A 439 17.76 -4.13 -11.96
C THR A 439 18.98 -3.44 -12.54
N TYR A 440 18.74 -2.40 -13.31
CA TYR A 440 19.80 -1.59 -13.92
C TYR A 440 19.73 -0.16 -13.43
N ILE A 441 20.89 0.49 -13.32
CA ILE A 441 20.93 1.94 -13.19
C ILE A 441 20.43 2.55 -14.50
N LEU A 442 19.46 3.46 -14.40
CA LEU A 442 18.89 4.13 -15.56
C LEU A 442 19.60 5.48 -15.76
N THR A 443 20.28 5.65 -16.89
CA THR A 443 20.96 6.90 -17.23
C THR A 443 19.94 8.05 -17.22
N ARG A 444 20.18 9.04 -16.37
CA ARG A 444 19.23 10.18 -16.14
C ARG A 444 17.81 9.76 -15.72
N GLY A 445 17.66 8.56 -15.16
CA GLY A 445 16.36 8.01 -14.78
C GLY A 445 15.48 7.55 -15.95
N ASP A 446 16.05 7.48 -17.16
CA ASP A 446 15.34 7.07 -18.36
C ASP A 446 15.35 5.54 -18.51
N TYR A 447 14.17 4.93 -18.48
CA TYR A 447 13.99 3.48 -18.55
C TYR A 447 14.43 2.87 -19.90
N LEU A 448 14.55 3.66 -20.94
CA LEU A 448 15.07 3.24 -22.25
C LEU A 448 16.60 3.20 -22.32
N ASN A 449 17.28 3.77 -21.31
CA ASN A 449 18.73 3.87 -21.25
C ASN A 449 19.31 3.17 -20.02
N PRO A 450 19.14 1.82 -19.91
CA PRO A 450 19.76 1.05 -18.83
C PRO A 450 21.30 1.04 -19.01
N SER A 451 22.02 1.16 -17.89
CA SER A 451 23.47 1.03 -17.84
C SER A 451 23.88 -0.24 -17.10
N ARG A 452 24.71 -0.15 -16.07
CA ARG A 452 25.15 -1.35 -15.33
C ARG A 452 24.05 -1.94 -14.45
N MET A 453 24.06 -3.26 -14.29
CA MET A 453 23.22 -4.01 -13.38
C MET A 453 23.64 -3.77 -11.92
N VAL A 454 22.69 -3.80 -10.99
CA VAL A 454 22.94 -3.70 -9.55
C VAL A 454 22.21 -4.80 -8.78
N SER A 455 22.79 -5.18 -7.65
CA SER A 455 22.18 -6.08 -6.67
C SER A 455 21.35 -5.31 -5.63
N PRO A 456 20.40 -5.95 -4.94
CA PRO A 456 19.67 -5.32 -3.84
C PRO A 456 20.62 -4.80 -2.75
N GLY A 457 20.27 -3.68 -2.13
CA GLY A 457 21.09 -3.10 -1.07
C GLY A 457 20.48 -1.81 -0.51
N VAL A 458 21.20 -1.22 0.42
CA VAL A 458 20.83 -0.02 1.16
C VAL A 458 21.83 1.11 0.88
N PRO A 459 21.55 2.37 1.25
CA PRO A 459 22.48 3.48 1.02
C PRO A 459 23.89 3.20 1.59
N SER A 460 24.90 3.29 0.74
CA SER A 460 26.30 2.95 1.06
C SER A 460 26.87 3.76 2.23
N VAL A 461 26.41 5.00 2.42
CA VAL A 461 26.82 5.86 3.53
C VAL A 461 26.37 5.34 4.90
N LEU A 462 25.28 4.58 4.92
CA LEU A 462 24.71 3.98 6.14
C LEU A 462 25.20 2.54 6.38
N MET A 463 25.94 1.97 5.44
CA MET A 463 26.58 0.66 5.61
C MET A 463 27.76 0.81 6.57
N GLY A 464 27.52 0.49 7.82
CA GLY A 464 28.58 0.46 8.85
C GLY A 464 29.46 -0.78 8.71
N VAL A 465 30.58 -0.76 9.43
CA VAL A 465 31.54 -1.88 9.49
C VAL A 465 30.95 -3.15 10.11
N GLN A 466 29.74 -3.10 10.70
CA GLN A 466 29.20 -4.17 11.55
C GLN A 466 27.96 -4.89 10.99
N GLN A 467 27.34 -4.39 9.93
CA GLN A 467 26.15 -5.04 9.38
C GLN A 467 26.20 -5.13 7.84
N GLU A 468 26.30 -6.36 7.35
CA GLU A 468 26.15 -6.68 5.94
C GLU A 468 24.66 -6.75 5.58
N PHE A 469 24.28 -6.14 4.45
CA PHE A 469 22.95 -6.34 3.88
C PHE A 469 22.90 -7.70 3.20
N THR A 470 22.43 -8.72 3.93
CA THR A 470 22.39 -10.11 3.46
C THR A 470 20.96 -10.54 3.15
N VAL A 471 20.71 -10.90 1.90
CA VAL A 471 19.41 -11.43 1.46
C VAL A 471 19.36 -12.94 1.67
N ARG A 472 18.32 -13.40 2.37
CA ARG A 472 18.07 -14.84 2.59
C ARG A 472 16.57 -15.12 2.46
N LYS A 473 16.23 -16.34 2.04
CA LYS A 473 14.83 -16.77 2.03
C LYS A 473 14.25 -16.77 3.44
N PRO A 474 12.99 -16.34 3.63
CA PRO A 474 12.36 -16.29 4.96
C PRO A 474 12.28 -17.66 5.64
N PHE A 475 11.91 -18.67 4.88
CA PHE A 475 11.81 -20.08 5.33
C PHE A 475 12.07 -21.03 4.17
N GLU A 476 12.27 -22.30 4.48
CA GLU A 476 12.51 -23.35 3.49
C GLU A 476 11.32 -23.43 2.51
N ASN A 477 11.62 -23.48 1.21
CA ASN A 477 10.65 -23.47 0.12
C ASN A 477 9.79 -22.20 -0.01
N SER A 478 10.13 -21.11 0.67
CA SER A 478 9.46 -19.83 0.48
C SER A 478 9.53 -19.40 -0.99
N PRO A 479 8.40 -18.94 -1.57
CA PRO A 479 8.41 -18.34 -2.90
C PRO A 479 9.07 -16.96 -2.92
N SER A 480 9.23 -16.33 -1.75
CA SER A 480 9.82 -15.01 -1.59
C SER A 480 11.33 -15.01 -1.85
N THR A 481 11.83 -13.89 -2.33
CA THR A 481 13.28 -13.62 -2.42
C THR A 481 13.89 -13.27 -1.06
N GLY A 482 13.09 -12.82 -0.08
CA GLY A 482 13.54 -12.32 1.23
C GLY A 482 14.23 -10.95 1.19
N ARG A 483 14.18 -10.24 0.06
CA ARG A 483 14.85 -8.92 -0.08
C ARG A 483 14.27 -7.87 0.85
N ARG A 484 12.92 -7.83 0.98
CA ARG A 484 12.23 -6.89 1.87
C ARG A 484 12.42 -7.28 3.34
N LEU A 485 12.51 -8.57 3.65
CA LEU A 485 12.87 -9.03 4.99
C LEU A 485 14.27 -8.54 5.40
N ALA A 486 15.25 -8.68 4.49
CA ALA A 486 16.60 -8.14 4.73
C ALA A 486 16.59 -6.62 4.95
N LEU A 487 15.75 -5.87 4.20
CA LEU A 487 15.58 -4.43 4.41
C LEU A 487 14.93 -4.13 5.76
N ALA A 488 13.92 -4.89 6.16
CA ALA A 488 13.25 -4.72 7.45
C ALA A 488 14.22 -4.98 8.61
N GLU A 489 14.97 -6.09 8.57
CA GLU A 489 15.99 -6.43 9.56
C GLU A 489 17.06 -5.33 9.67
N TRP A 490 17.56 -4.83 8.53
CA TRP A 490 18.52 -3.72 8.50
C TRP A 490 17.90 -2.43 9.07
N THR A 491 16.65 -2.14 8.76
CA THR A 491 15.96 -0.93 9.21
C THR A 491 15.80 -0.88 10.72
N ILE A 492 15.47 -2.02 11.35
CA ILE A 492 15.23 -2.10 12.79
C ILE A 492 16.48 -2.41 13.61
N ASP A 493 17.61 -2.65 12.95
CA ASP A 493 18.85 -2.95 13.65
C ASP A 493 19.29 -1.76 14.51
N LYS A 494 19.80 -2.07 15.71
CA LYS A 494 20.27 -1.06 16.67
C LYS A 494 21.44 -0.22 16.16
N SER A 495 22.18 -0.73 15.20
CA SER A 495 23.27 0.01 14.53
C SER A 495 22.77 0.96 13.45
N ASN A 496 21.49 0.88 13.04
CA ASN A 496 20.92 1.86 12.11
C ASN A 496 20.82 3.23 12.79
N PRO A 497 21.53 4.25 12.27
CA PRO A 497 21.62 5.54 12.96
C PRO A 497 20.35 6.38 12.84
N LEU A 498 19.47 6.12 11.88
CA LEU A 498 18.40 7.02 11.50
C LEU A 498 17.02 6.59 12.03
N THR A 499 16.67 5.32 11.98
CA THR A 499 15.31 4.84 12.27
C THR A 499 14.77 5.36 13.60
N ALA A 500 15.50 5.15 14.69
CA ALA A 500 15.09 5.62 16.01
C ALA A 500 15.10 7.17 16.11
N ARG A 501 16.15 7.82 15.57
CA ARG A 501 16.26 9.29 15.59
C ARG A 501 15.09 9.97 14.89
N VAL A 502 14.68 9.47 13.73
CA VAL A 502 13.59 10.06 12.94
C VAL A 502 12.26 9.95 13.69
N MET A 503 11.99 8.79 14.27
CA MET A 503 10.73 8.59 15.02
C MET A 503 10.71 9.43 16.31
N VAL A 504 11.79 9.43 17.09
CA VAL A 504 11.89 10.25 18.31
C VAL A 504 11.76 11.74 17.98
N ASN A 505 12.37 12.21 16.91
CA ASN A 505 12.25 13.61 16.47
C ASN A 505 10.80 13.99 16.09
N ARG A 506 10.05 13.07 15.48
CA ARG A 506 8.63 13.29 15.18
C ARG A 506 7.77 13.31 16.42
N ILE A 507 7.98 12.38 17.36
CA ILE A 507 7.31 12.39 18.66
C ILE A 507 7.58 13.72 19.37
N TRP A 508 8.84 14.13 19.42
CA TRP A 508 9.23 15.43 20.00
C TRP A 508 8.48 16.60 19.34
N LYS A 509 8.45 16.64 18.01
CA LYS A 509 7.73 17.70 17.28
C LYS A 509 6.25 17.76 17.64
N HIS A 510 5.61 16.63 17.82
CA HIS A 510 4.18 16.59 18.16
C HIS A 510 3.90 17.10 19.59
N HIS A 511 4.82 16.86 20.52
CA HIS A 511 4.70 17.39 21.90
C HIS A 511 5.15 18.85 22.04
N PHE A 512 6.18 19.26 21.29
CA PHE A 512 6.82 20.57 21.47
C PHE A 512 6.70 21.50 20.24
N GLN A 513 5.90 21.15 19.25
CA GLN A 513 5.62 21.87 18.00
C GLN A 513 6.80 21.94 17.00
N HIS A 514 8.03 21.86 17.48
CA HIS A 514 9.26 21.87 16.68
C HIS A 514 10.05 20.59 16.96
N GLY A 515 10.61 19.97 15.92
CA GLY A 515 11.54 18.86 16.10
C GLY A 515 12.88 19.35 16.68
N MET A 516 13.61 18.49 17.36
CA MET A 516 15.00 18.75 17.68
C MET A 516 15.82 18.99 16.41
N VAL A 517 15.48 18.25 15.34
CA VAL A 517 15.89 18.52 13.97
C VAL A 517 14.66 19.08 13.25
N MET A 518 14.73 20.33 12.78
CA MET A 518 13.59 21.04 12.19
C MET A 518 13.11 20.41 10.87
N THR A 519 13.99 19.81 10.10
CA THR A 519 13.68 19.11 8.85
C THR A 519 13.33 17.65 9.16
N LEU A 520 12.01 17.35 9.31
CA LEU A 520 11.52 16.05 9.80
C LEU A 520 11.80 14.87 8.86
N ASP A 521 11.94 15.15 7.58
CA ASP A 521 12.13 14.21 6.48
C ASP A 521 13.51 14.31 5.82
N ASN A 522 14.38 15.18 6.37
CA ASN A 522 15.73 15.37 5.86
C ASN A 522 16.75 15.53 7.00
N PHE A 523 17.41 14.44 7.31
CA PHE A 523 18.54 14.34 8.26
C PHE A 523 19.91 14.38 7.55
N GLY A 524 19.90 14.52 6.21
CA GLY A 524 21.11 14.64 5.40
C GLY A 524 21.84 15.97 5.59
N LEU A 525 22.89 16.19 4.76
CA LEU A 525 23.75 17.37 4.84
C LEU A 525 23.03 18.69 4.58
N ALA A 526 21.94 18.66 3.79
CA ALA A 526 21.09 19.82 3.55
C ALA A 526 20.03 20.04 4.63
N GLY A 527 19.87 19.11 5.57
CA GLY A 527 18.94 19.19 6.68
C GLY A 527 19.43 20.13 7.80
N ALA A 528 18.51 20.44 8.71
CA ALA A 528 18.84 21.24 9.89
C ALA A 528 19.73 20.45 10.86
N LYS A 529 20.59 21.15 11.58
CA LYS A 529 21.34 20.55 12.69
C LYS A 529 20.42 20.37 13.91
N PRO A 530 20.68 19.39 14.77
CA PRO A 530 19.91 19.22 16.01
C PRO A 530 20.13 20.40 16.96
N SER A 531 19.05 20.82 17.62
CA SER A 531 19.10 21.89 18.64
C SER A 531 19.82 21.43 19.92
N HIS A 532 19.75 20.15 20.22
CA HIS A 532 20.38 19.49 21.38
C HIS A 532 21.16 18.27 20.90
N PRO A 533 22.39 18.46 20.37
CA PRO A 533 23.14 17.37 19.74
C PRO A 533 23.56 16.28 20.72
N GLU A 534 23.64 16.56 22.02
CA GLU A 534 23.96 15.60 23.06
C GLU A 534 22.74 14.75 23.50
N LEU A 535 21.52 15.27 23.31
CA LEU A 535 20.27 14.58 23.62
C LEU A 535 19.85 13.66 22.46
#